data_a52c067446d93ea2bc358b5a6928ea68
#
_entry.id   a52c067446d93ea2bc358b5a6928ea68
#
_cell.length_a   1.000
_cell.length_b   1.000
_cell.length_c   1.000
_cell.angle_alpha   90.00
_cell.angle_beta   90.00
_cell.angle_gamma   90.00
#
_symmetry.space_group_name_H-M   'P 1'
#
loop_
_entity.id
_entity.type
_entity.pdbx_description
1 polymer ?
#
loop_
_entity_poly.entity_id
_entity_poly.type
_entity_poly.pdbx_seq_one_letter_code
_entity_poly.pdbx_strand_id
1 'polypeptide(L)'
;MNKVYYWIFFLLLLTGCQDRTDSSYVIAGKVVNSMTDGNVVYLSHSNGDELVNLDSAIVDGGVFSFHGVQEEPIMAYLRFNRYLDSLAVPVLFVLENGAMEAVMDTSYSSVAGTEQNNIFEEYKREAYRLDSLRRCLHSHYVEQVEKRMMDAGLEQSMCDEDFRLSSQEEKLAYRFIRRNHYSPAAIWVLEQMQSRFDEDELRSLLSGFGGRSKNAQVLSDISLRLRNADKVEPGNPYVDVPLIEYSGRKENLSGYIGYARYTAIGFWRSDSEPSCRDMTKFGELYRAYGYRGATFLSVSLDKKRDIWREKVRTLGLPSHQCAAAEPDVIETRYALVSVPDFMLIAPDGAIDSRNLTVTQLEQRLQELLPYRARRDTAVSSVPDTTGFVKRLSI
;
A
#
# COMPACT_ATOMS: atom_id res chain seq x y z
N MET A 1 -6.96 -16.75 -75.98
CA MET A 1 -5.69 -16.61 -75.24
C MET A 1 -5.73 -15.25 -74.55
N ASN A 2 -6.08 -15.10 -73.30
CA ASN A 2 -5.87 -13.90 -72.47
C ASN A 2 -6.62 -13.97 -71.11
N LYS A 3 -6.63 -15.12 -70.43
CA LYS A 3 -7.22 -15.23 -69.08
C LYS A 3 -6.27 -15.84 -68.02
N VAL A 4 -4.99 -16.08 -68.36
CA VAL A 4 -4.04 -16.77 -67.47
C VAL A 4 -3.09 -15.80 -66.74
N TYR A 5 -2.97 -14.55 -67.19
CA TYR A 5 -2.00 -13.61 -66.63
C TYR A 5 -2.47 -12.79 -65.41
N TYR A 6 -3.77 -12.84 -65.07
CA TYR A 6 -4.30 -12.09 -63.91
C TYR A 6 -4.17 -12.84 -62.59
N TRP A 7 -3.89 -14.14 -62.60
CA TRP A 7 -3.73 -14.93 -61.37
C TRP A 7 -2.30 -14.98 -60.83
N ILE A 8 -1.32 -14.64 -61.62
CA ILE A 8 0.10 -14.63 -61.19
C ILE A 8 0.46 -13.35 -60.48
N PHE A 9 -0.25 -12.25 -60.68
CA PHE A 9 0.04 -10.96 -60.04
C PHE A 9 -0.55 -10.85 -58.59
N PHE A 10 -1.48 -11.71 -58.24
CA PHE A 10 -2.07 -11.70 -56.88
C PHE A 10 -1.32 -12.58 -55.87
N LEU A 11 -0.38 -13.40 -56.32
CA LEU A 11 0.37 -14.34 -55.46
C LEU A 11 1.70 -13.81 -54.97
N LEU A 12 2.10 -12.59 -55.34
CA LEU A 12 3.36 -11.96 -54.97
C LEU A 12 3.25 -10.90 -53.87
N LEU A 13 2.09 -10.78 -53.21
CA LEU A 13 1.87 -9.84 -52.11
C LEU A 13 1.81 -10.53 -50.73
N LEU A 14 2.15 -11.81 -50.62
CA LEU A 14 2.09 -12.56 -49.32
C LEU A 14 3.47 -12.95 -48.74
N THR A 15 4.57 -12.37 -49.20
CA THR A 15 5.89 -12.60 -48.60
C THR A 15 6.49 -11.31 -48.10
N GLY A 16 6.03 -10.84 -46.95
CA GLY A 16 6.54 -9.64 -46.31
C GLY A 16 6.17 -9.51 -44.84
N CYS A 17 5.98 -10.61 -44.10
CA CYS A 17 6.18 -10.57 -42.66
C CYS A 17 7.65 -10.79 -42.37
N GLN A 18 8.44 -9.79 -42.59
CA GLN A 18 9.73 -9.63 -41.97
C GLN A 18 9.48 -8.93 -40.65
N ASP A 19 9.91 -9.51 -39.53
CA ASP A 19 10.01 -8.86 -38.24
C ASP A 19 10.83 -7.58 -38.39
N ARG A 20 10.19 -6.49 -38.83
CA ARG A 20 10.73 -5.15 -38.67
C ARG A 20 10.60 -4.85 -37.18
N THR A 21 11.71 -4.92 -36.47
CA THR A 21 11.83 -4.14 -35.24
C THR A 21 11.52 -2.71 -35.63
N ASP A 22 10.32 -2.27 -35.32
CA ASP A 22 9.88 -0.91 -35.61
C ASP A 22 10.86 0.05 -34.91
N SER A 23 11.55 0.89 -35.69
CA SER A 23 12.53 1.83 -35.16
C SER A 23 11.87 3.12 -34.64
N SER A 24 10.54 3.22 -34.74
CA SER A 24 9.76 4.38 -34.33
C SER A 24 8.38 3.94 -33.83
N TYR A 25 7.73 4.80 -33.05
CA TYR A 25 6.34 4.62 -32.65
C TYR A 25 5.40 5.51 -33.48
N VAL A 26 4.19 5.02 -33.66
CA VAL A 26 3.04 5.77 -34.11
C VAL A 26 1.88 5.51 -33.18
N ILE A 27 1.30 6.56 -32.61
CA ILE A 27 0.07 6.46 -31.81
C ILE A 27 -1.06 7.09 -32.61
N ALA A 28 -2.02 6.29 -33.06
CA ALA A 28 -3.26 6.75 -33.67
C ALA A 28 -4.33 6.82 -32.57
N GLY A 29 -4.74 8.02 -32.20
CA GLY A 29 -5.67 8.26 -31.10
C GLY A 29 -7.05 8.67 -31.56
N LYS A 30 -8.09 8.19 -30.86
CA LYS A 30 -9.48 8.59 -31.03
C LYS A 30 -10.06 9.00 -29.67
N VAL A 31 -10.78 10.13 -29.66
CA VAL A 31 -11.56 10.56 -28.48
C VAL A 31 -13.04 10.33 -28.78
N VAL A 32 -13.73 9.61 -27.88
CA VAL A 32 -15.14 9.27 -28.07
C VAL A 32 -16.06 10.49 -27.86
N ASN A 33 -15.65 11.42 -26.99
CA ASN A 33 -16.43 12.62 -26.70
C ASN A 33 -16.22 13.69 -27.78
N SER A 34 -17.29 14.04 -28.50
CA SER A 34 -17.26 15.04 -29.59
C SER A 34 -16.97 16.48 -29.11
N MET A 35 -17.04 16.76 -27.81
CA MET A 35 -16.75 18.10 -27.25
C MET A 35 -15.23 18.35 -27.12
N THR A 36 -14.38 17.46 -27.59
CA THR A 36 -12.92 17.54 -27.42
C THR A 36 -12.18 18.19 -28.59
N ASP A 37 -12.85 18.46 -29.72
CA ASP A 37 -12.21 19.08 -30.86
C ASP A 37 -11.59 20.45 -30.55
N GLY A 38 -10.37 20.67 -31.04
CA GLY A 38 -9.57 21.84 -30.73
C GLY A 38 -8.83 21.78 -29.38
N ASN A 39 -9.09 20.81 -28.54
CA ASN A 39 -8.35 20.60 -27.28
C ASN A 39 -7.04 19.85 -27.53
N VAL A 40 -6.10 20.02 -26.62
CA VAL A 40 -4.77 19.40 -26.67
C VAL A 40 -4.70 18.15 -25.83
N VAL A 41 -4.30 17.05 -26.46
CA VAL A 41 -3.87 15.81 -25.78
C VAL A 41 -2.37 15.88 -25.56
N TYR A 42 -1.92 15.57 -24.35
CA TYR A 42 -0.51 15.49 -23.99
C TYR A 42 -0.07 14.04 -23.88
N LEU A 43 1.06 13.73 -24.50
CA LEU A 43 1.84 12.55 -24.22
C LEU A 43 2.79 12.91 -23.08
N SER A 44 2.64 12.25 -21.93
CA SER A 44 3.38 12.58 -20.70
C SER A 44 4.00 11.33 -20.08
N HIS A 45 5.05 11.52 -19.33
CA HIS A 45 5.68 10.46 -18.53
C HIS A 45 5.90 10.95 -17.09
N SER A 46 5.89 10.05 -16.12
CA SER A 46 6.16 10.39 -14.73
C SER A 46 7.66 10.42 -14.47
N ASN A 47 8.13 11.51 -13.85
CA ASN A 47 9.49 11.62 -13.33
C ASN A 47 9.42 11.78 -11.79
N GLY A 48 9.01 10.71 -11.12
CA GLY A 48 8.71 10.74 -9.69
C GLY A 48 7.38 11.44 -9.40
N ASP A 49 7.41 12.60 -8.74
CA ASP A 49 6.20 13.31 -8.30
C ASP A 49 5.54 14.17 -9.40
N GLU A 50 6.20 14.37 -10.54
CA GLU A 50 5.71 15.25 -11.59
C GLU A 50 5.50 14.53 -12.92
N LEU A 51 4.44 14.95 -13.64
CA LEU A 51 4.20 14.54 -15.02
C LEU A 51 4.87 15.51 -15.98
N VAL A 52 5.85 15.01 -16.72
CA VAL A 52 6.57 15.76 -17.76
C VAL A 52 5.93 15.49 -19.11
N ASN A 53 5.57 16.54 -19.86
CA ASN A 53 5.07 16.40 -21.21
C ASN A 53 6.21 16.09 -22.18
N LEU A 54 6.10 15.00 -22.90
CA LEU A 54 7.01 14.59 -23.97
C LEU A 54 6.61 15.23 -25.30
N ASP A 55 5.28 15.28 -25.56
CA ASP A 55 4.72 15.81 -26.80
C ASP A 55 3.26 16.27 -26.59
N SER A 56 2.68 16.92 -27.59
CA SER A 56 1.28 17.36 -27.57
C SER A 56 0.68 17.32 -28.98
N ALA A 57 -0.60 16.97 -29.08
CA ALA A 57 -1.37 16.91 -30.29
C ALA A 57 -2.75 17.59 -30.13
N ILE A 58 -3.23 18.26 -31.16
CA ILE A 58 -4.58 18.84 -31.18
C ILE A 58 -5.55 17.79 -31.70
N VAL A 59 -6.71 17.66 -31.02
CA VAL A 59 -7.82 16.82 -31.50
C VAL A 59 -8.51 17.53 -32.65
N ASP A 60 -8.61 16.86 -33.80
CA ASP A 60 -9.30 17.33 -35.00
C ASP A 60 -10.23 16.22 -35.51
N GLY A 61 -11.53 16.50 -35.59
CA GLY A 61 -12.54 15.49 -35.94
C GLY A 61 -12.57 14.29 -35.00
N GLY A 62 -12.23 14.49 -33.72
CA GLY A 62 -12.19 13.44 -32.71
C GLY A 62 -10.97 12.52 -32.79
N VAL A 63 -9.94 12.86 -33.60
CA VAL A 63 -8.71 12.08 -33.74
C VAL A 63 -7.46 12.91 -33.44
N PHE A 64 -6.38 12.23 -33.04
CA PHE A 64 -5.06 12.83 -32.84
C PHE A 64 -3.97 11.79 -33.15
N SER A 65 -2.73 12.23 -33.33
CA SER A 65 -1.62 11.31 -33.53
C SER A 65 -0.32 11.83 -32.94
N PHE A 66 0.53 10.87 -32.52
CA PHE A 66 1.92 11.12 -32.12
C PHE A 66 2.86 10.23 -32.92
N HIS A 67 4.05 10.72 -33.18
CA HIS A 67 5.09 10.02 -33.91
C HIS A 67 6.44 10.30 -33.24
N GLY A 68 7.28 9.29 -33.09
CA GLY A 68 8.60 9.47 -32.49
C GLY A 68 9.41 8.18 -32.40
N VAL A 69 10.50 8.27 -31.69
CA VAL A 69 11.38 7.12 -31.39
C VAL A 69 11.52 7.00 -29.89
N GLN A 70 11.38 5.79 -29.37
CA GLN A 70 11.60 5.47 -27.97
C GLN A 70 12.73 4.45 -27.88
N GLU A 71 13.84 4.82 -27.24
CA GLU A 71 15.01 3.93 -27.12
C GLU A 71 14.70 2.71 -26.23
N GLU A 72 14.05 2.94 -25.09
CA GLU A 72 13.62 1.89 -24.15
C GLU A 72 12.15 2.06 -23.81
N PRO A 73 11.36 0.98 -23.70
CA PRO A 73 9.98 1.09 -23.28
C PRO A 73 9.84 1.77 -21.91
N ILE A 74 8.91 2.72 -21.80
CA ILE A 74 8.61 3.45 -20.55
C ILE A 74 7.11 3.49 -20.29
N MET A 75 6.73 3.72 -19.03
CA MET A 75 5.33 4.04 -18.71
C MET A 75 5.02 5.47 -19.10
N ALA A 76 3.94 5.66 -19.86
CA ALA A 76 3.50 6.96 -20.33
C ALA A 76 1.98 7.13 -20.17
N TYR A 77 1.54 8.38 -20.26
CA TYR A 77 0.13 8.76 -20.16
C TYR A 77 -0.29 9.55 -21.40
N LEU A 78 -1.50 9.26 -21.91
CA LEU A 78 -2.25 10.20 -22.74
C LEU A 78 -3.31 10.85 -21.86
N ARG A 79 -3.33 12.18 -21.83
CA ARG A 79 -4.25 12.93 -20.97
C ARG A 79 -4.56 14.29 -21.60
N PHE A 80 -5.70 14.85 -21.23
CA PHE A 80 -5.97 16.26 -21.43
C PHE A 80 -5.29 17.13 -20.36
N ASN A 81 -5.50 18.44 -20.41
CA ASN A 81 -5.17 19.30 -19.29
C ASN A 81 -6.08 18.92 -18.11
N ARG A 82 -5.55 18.95 -16.87
CA ARG A 82 -6.24 18.59 -15.62
C ARG A 82 -7.63 19.24 -15.46
N TYR A 83 -7.87 20.40 -16.08
CA TYR A 83 -9.18 21.06 -16.08
C TYR A 83 -10.19 20.41 -17.04
N LEU A 84 -9.73 19.51 -17.89
CA LEU A 84 -10.51 18.81 -18.92
C LEU A 84 -10.52 17.28 -18.71
N ASP A 85 -10.05 16.78 -17.57
CA ASP A 85 -10.02 15.33 -17.25
C ASP A 85 -11.42 14.71 -17.21
N SER A 86 -12.48 15.55 -17.09
CA SER A 86 -13.87 15.10 -17.21
C SER A 86 -14.27 14.75 -18.66
N LEU A 87 -13.49 15.14 -19.66
CA LEU A 87 -13.77 14.85 -21.07
C LEU A 87 -13.34 13.47 -21.50
N ALA A 88 -12.29 12.93 -20.88
CA ALA A 88 -11.86 11.55 -21.03
C ALA A 88 -10.91 11.17 -19.87
N VAL A 89 -10.99 9.90 -19.43
CA VAL A 89 -10.09 9.36 -18.42
C VAL A 89 -8.67 9.27 -19.01
N PRO A 90 -7.64 9.77 -18.30
CA PRO A 90 -6.25 9.57 -18.72
C PRO A 90 -5.92 8.08 -18.87
N VAL A 91 -5.17 7.72 -19.91
CA VAL A 91 -4.77 6.34 -20.14
C VAL A 91 -3.27 6.15 -19.88
N LEU A 92 -2.96 5.21 -19.00
CA LEU A 92 -1.61 4.72 -18.75
C LEU A 92 -1.30 3.57 -19.72
N PHE A 93 -0.12 3.59 -20.34
CA PHE A 93 0.30 2.60 -21.32
C PHE A 93 1.82 2.49 -21.38
N VAL A 94 2.33 1.52 -22.14
CA VAL A 94 3.76 1.36 -22.40
C VAL A 94 4.09 2.10 -23.70
N LEU A 95 4.86 3.18 -23.61
CA LEU A 95 5.42 3.85 -24.80
C LEU A 95 6.63 3.05 -25.30
N GLU A 96 6.46 2.38 -26.42
CA GLU A 96 7.46 1.58 -27.11
C GLU A 96 7.36 1.78 -28.64
N ASN A 97 8.38 1.40 -29.39
CA ASN A 97 8.30 1.49 -30.85
C ASN A 97 7.31 0.47 -31.41
N GLY A 98 6.55 0.90 -32.41
CA GLY A 98 5.47 0.12 -33.03
C GLY A 98 4.23 0.95 -33.28
N ALA A 99 3.23 0.33 -33.89
CA ALA A 99 1.93 0.96 -34.14
C ALA A 99 1.00 0.73 -32.94
N MET A 100 0.51 1.83 -32.35
CA MET A 100 -0.40 1.83 -31.22
C MET A 100 -1.70 2.53 -31.58
N GLU A 101 -2.81 1.98 -31.11
CA GLU A 101 -4.15 2.55 -31.22
C GLU A 101 -4.63 2.97 -29.83
N ALA A 102 -4.95 4.25 -29.67
CA ALA A 102 -5.45 4.80 -28.42
C ALA A 102 -6.93 5.17 -28.54
N VAL A 103 -7.74 4.76 -27.55
CA VAL A 103 -9.13 5.20 -27.42
C VAL A 103 -9.27 5.89 -26.07
N MET A 104 -9.64 7.16 -26.11
CA MET A 104 -9.89 7.97 -24.91
C MET A 104 -11.40 8.17 -24.72
N ASP A 105 -11.92 7.74 -23.58
CA ASP A 105 -13.35 7.79 -23.23
C ASP A 105 -13.53 8.32 -21.80
N THR A 106 -14.73 8.74 -21.47
CA THR A 106 -15.11 9.23 -20.14
C THR A 106 -15.17 8.13 -19.09
N SER A 107 -15.34 6.87 -19.48
CA SER A 107 -15.49 5.72 -18.59
C SER A 107 -14.22 4.86 -18.49
N TYR A 108 -13.62 4.57 -19.63
CA TYR A 108 -12.43 3.73 -19.73
C TYR A 108 -11.64 4.05 -21.00
N SER A 109 -10.38 4.41 -20.83
CA SER A 109 -9.46 4.67 -21.94
C SER A 109 -8.45 3.53 -22.09
N SER A 110 -8.07 3.20 -23.34
CA SER A 110 -7.20 2.06 -23.67
C SER A 110 -6.16 2.39 -24.71
N VAL A 111 -5.03 1.68 -24.67
CA VAL A 111 -4.01 1.67 -25.75
C VAL A 111 -3.67 0.21 -26.04
N ALA A 112 -3.69 -0.15 -27.34
CA ALA A 112 -3.38 -1.49 -27.83
C ALA A 112 -2.52 -1.40 -29.12
N GLY A 113 -2.13 -2.54 -29.69
CA GLY A 113 -1.40 -2.63 -30.97
C GLY A 113 -0.01 -3.24 -30.82
N THR A 114 0.76 -2.88 -29.82
CA THR A 114 2.03 -3.53 -29.51
C THR A 114 1.85 -4.67 -28.50
N GLU A 115 2.81 -5.60 -28.45
CA GLU A 115 2.71 -6.77 -27.58
C GLU A 115 2.57 -6.38 -26.09
N GLN A 116 3.42 -5.47 -25.61
CA GLN A 116 3.37 -5.08 -24.18
C GLN A 116 2.05 -4.35 -23.85
N ASN A 117 1.57 -3.49 -24.76
CA ASN A 117 0.30 -2.81 -24.54
C ASN A 117 -0.89 -3.78 -24.56
N ASN A 118 -0.91 -4.77 -25.46
CA ASN A 118 -1.97 -5.77 -25.50
C ASN A 118 -2.04 -6.57 -24.19
N ILE A 119 -0.89 -7.03 -23.68
CA ILE A 119 -0.80 -7.77 -22.41
C ILE A 119 -1.18 -6.87 -21.22
N PHE A 120 -0.73 -5.63 -21.21
CA PHE A 120 -1.06 -4.69 -20.14
C PHE A 120 -2.54 -4.29 -20.17
N GLU A 121 -3.12 -4.19 -21.35
CA GLU A 121 -4.55 -3.90 -21.51
C GLU A 121 -5.44 -5.02 -20.97
N GLU A 122 -5.07 -6.29 -21.19
CA GLU A 122 -5.78 -7.45 -20.59
C GLU A 122 -5.74 -7.37 -19.05
N TYR A 123 -4.58 -7.04 -18.48
CA TYR A 123 -4.45 -6.84 -17.03
C TYR A 123 -5.35 -5.70 -16.53
N LYS A 124 -5.29 -4.53 -17.18
CA LYS A 124 -6.07 -3.34 -16.80
C LYS A 124 -7.58 -3.60 -16.85
N ARG A 125 -8.06 -4.29 -17.87
CA ARG A 125 -9.49 -4.63 -17.99
C ARG A 125 -9.97 -5.51 -16.86
N GLU A 126 -9.20 -6.51 -16.47
CA GLU A 126 -9.58 -7.39 -15.38
C GLU A 126 -9.45 -6.66 -14.02
N ALA A 127 -8.42 -5.84 -13.81
CA ALA A 127 -8.28 -5.01 -12.64
C ALA A 127 -9.44 -4.00 -12.52
N TYR A 128 -9.83 -3.34 -13.62
CA TYR A 128 -10.97 -2.44 -13.66
C TYR A 128 -12.30 -3.16 -13.34
N ARG A 129 -12.46 -4.39 -13.83
CA ARG A 129 -13.65 -5.22 -13.52
C ARG A 129 -13.73 -5.51 -12.02
N LEU A 130 -12.63 -5.92 -11.40
CA LEU A 130 -12.57 -6.18 -9.95
C LEU A 130 -12.84 -4.92 -9.13
N ASP A 131 -12.21 -3.81 -9.50
CA ASP A 131 -12.44 -2.51 -8.86
C ASP A 131 -13.89 -2.04 -8.98
N SER A 132 -14.52 -2.25 -10.15
CA SER A 132 -15.93 -1.93 -10.36
C SER A 132 -16.86 -2.75 -9.46
N LEU A 133 -16.55 -4.03 -9.25
CA LEU A 133 -17.29 -4.88 -8.32
C LEU A 133 -17.12 -4.41 -6.87
N ARG A 134 -15.91 -4.02 -6.47
CA ARG A 134 -15.65 -3.48 -5.11
C ARG A 134 -16.36 -2.15 -4.89
N ARG A 135 -16.37 -1.26 -5.88
CA ARG A 135 -17.15 -0.01 -5.80
C ARG A 135 -18.65 -0.27 -5.66
N CYS A 136 -19.19 -1.23 -6.40
CA CYS A 136 -20.59 -1.64 -6.28
C CYS A 136 -20.88 -2.21 -4.88
N LEU A 137 -20.02 -3.08 -4.36
CA LEU A 137 -20.13 -3.65 -3.01
C LEU A 137 -20.09 -2.53 -1.94
N HIS A 138 -19.16 -1.59 -2.06
CA HIS A 138 -19.05 -0.45 -1.16
C HIS A 138 -20.31 0.46 -1.20
N SER A 139 -20.81 0.77 -2.41
CA SER A 139 -22.02 1.55 -2.56
C SER A 139 -23.22 0.86 -1.91
N HIS A 140 -23.32 -0.47 -2.07
CA HIS A 140 -24.35 -1.26 -1.41
C HIS A 140 -24.21 -1.25 0.12
N TYR A 141 -22.98 -1.38 0.64
CA TYR A 141 -22.69 -1.26 2.08
C TYR A 141 -23.21 0.08 2.64
N VAL A 142 -22.82 1.19 2.01
CA VAL A 142 -23.26 2.54 2.43
C VAL A 142 -24.78 2.65 2.42
N GLU A 143 -25.43 2.17 1.38
CA GLU A 143 -26.90 2.16 1.27
C GLU A 143 -27.59 1.40 2.41
N GLN A 144 -27.06 0.19 2.76
CA GLN A 144 -27.62 -0.60 3.86
C GLN A 144 -27.42 0.06 5.22
N VAL A 145 -26.27 0.69 5.45
CA VAL A 145 -26.00 1.46 6.67
C VAL A 145 -26.95 2.67 6.78
N GLU A 146 -27.12 3.45 5.71
CA GLU A 146 -28.02 4.61 5.69
C GLU A 146 -29.47 4.23 5.94
N LYS A 147 -29.91 3.10 5.38
CA LYS A 147 -31.26 2.56 5.59
C LYS A 147 -31.46 1.89 6.96
N ARG A 148 -30.41 1.79 7.77
CA ARG A 148 -30.37 1.03 9.04
C ARG A 148 -30.83 -0.44 8.89
N MET A 149 -30.48 -1.04 7.76
CA MET A 149 -30.80 -2.44 7.42
C MET A 149 -29.58 -3.37 7.57
N MET A 150 -28.44 -2.82 8.00
CA MET A 150 -27.23 -3.61 8.25
C MET A 150 -27.42 -4.47 9.49
N ASP A 151 -27.28 -5.77 9.34
CA ASP A 151 -27.16 -6.73 10.44
C ASP A 151 -25.80 -7.42 10.39
N ALA A 152 -25.43 -8.14 11.45
CA ALA A 152 -24.13 -8.79 11.57
C ALA A 152 -23.89 -9.86 10.49
N GLY A 153 -24.93 -10.53 10.02
CA GLY A 153 -24.82 -11.54 8.97
C GLY A 153 -24.53 -10.92 7.60
N LEU A 154 -25.24 -9.84 7.26
CA LEU A 154 -25.02 -9.08 6.03
C LEU A 154 -23.63 -8.42 6.04
N GLU A 155 -23.24 -7.79 7.15
CA GLU A 155 -21.92 -7.19 7.31
C GLU A 155 -20.81 -8.21 7.10
N GLN A 156 -20.89 -9.38 7.73
CA GLN A 156 -19.93 -10.46 7.55
C GLN A 156 -19.86 -10.92 6.10
N SER A 157 -21.01 -11.13 5.45
CA SER A 157 -21.06 -11.53 4.04
C SER A 157 -20.41 -10.51 3.11
N MET A 158 -20.57 -9.22 3.36
CA MET A 158 -19.95 -8.16 2.58
C MET A 158 -18.45 -8.08 2.82
N CYS A 159 -17.98 -8.27 4.06
CA CYS A 159 -16.57 -8.38 4.39
C CYS A 159 -15.90 -9.58 3.70
N ASP A 160 -16.56 -10.74 3.69
CA ASP A 160 -16.06 -11.94 3.02
C ASP A 160 -15.94 -11.73 1.49
N GLU A 161 -16.90 -11.04 0.88
CA GLU A 161 -16.87 -10.72 -0.54
C GLU A 161 -15.78 -9.70 -0.87
N ASP A 162 -15.58 -8.64 -0.06
CA ASP A 162 -14.48 -7.69 -0.25
C ASP A 162 -13.11 -8.37 -0.13
N PHE A 163 -12.95 -9.25 0.86
CA PHE A 163 -11.74 -10.07 1.00
C PHE A 163 -11.50 -10.96 -0.22
N ARG A 164 -12.55 -11.59 -0.74
CA ARG A 164 -12.46 -12.43 -1.95
C ARG A 164 -12.02 -11.62 -3.17
N LEU A 165 -12.61 -10.45 -3.40
CA LEU A 165 -12.26 -9.57 -4.52
C LEU A 165 -10.83 -9.05 -4.37
N SER A 166 -10.44 -8.65 -3.16
CA SER A 166 -9.07 -8.20 -2.84
C SER A 166 -8.04 -9.28 -3.13
N SER A 167 -8.31 -10.54 -2.72
CA SER A 167 -7.42 -11.67 -3.01
C SER A 167 -7.34 -12.00 -4.51
N GLN A 168 -8.41 -11.77 -5.27
CA GLN A 168 -8.37 -11.94 -6.73
C GLN A 168 -7.50 -10.88 -7.40
N GLU A 169 -7.60 -9.61 -6.96
CA GLU A 169 -6.78 -8.51 -7.45
C GLU A 169 -5.28 -8.76 -7.17
N GLU A 170 -4.94 -9.20 -5.98
CA GLU A 170 -3.58 -9.58 -5.59
C GLU A 170 -3.02 -10.71 -6.47
N LYS A 171 -3.78 -11.80 -6.64
CA LYS A 171 -3.38 -12.91 -7.51
C LYS A 171 -3.26 -12.51 -8.98
N LEU A 172 -4.09 -11.59 -9.45
CA LEU A 172 -4.00 -11.04 -10.80
C LEU A 172 -2.69 -10.28 -10.97
N ALA A 173 -2.37 -9.36 -10.05
CA ALA A 173 -1.14 -8.58 -10.05
C ALA A 173 0.11 -9.47 -9.95
N TYR A 174 0.13 -10.43 -9.01
CA TYR A 174 1.23 -11.37 -8.85
C TYR A 174 1.53 -12.14 -10.13
N ARG A 175 0.49 -12.69 -10.77
CA ARG A 175 0.64 -13.43 -12.04
C ARG A 175 1.12 -12.54 -13.17
N PHE A 176 0.62 -11.31 -13.25
CA PHE A 176 1.03 -10.34 -14.27
C PHE A 176 2.51 -9.99 -14.11
N ILE A 177 2.95 -9.59 -12.91
CA ILE A 177 4.34 -9.23 -12.63
C ILE A 177 5.27 -10.40 -12.94
N ARG A 178 4.96 -11.60 -12.45
CA ARG A 178 5.79 -12.79 -12.63
C ARG A 178 5.98 -13.18 -14.09
N ARG A 179 4.96 -12.98 -14.94
CA ARG A 179 5.02 -13.34 -16.37
C ARG A 179 5.68 -12.27 -17.23
N ASN A 180 5.65 -11.02 -16.79
CA ASN A 180 6.03 -9.86 -17.59
C ASN A 180 7.16 -9.04 -16.96
N HIS A 181 8.06 -9.65 -16.20
CA HIS A 181 9.15 -9.00 -15.47
C HIS A 181 10.12 -8.19 -16.34
N TYR A 182 10.07 -8.32 -17.66
CA TYR A 182 10.82 -7.54 -18.64
C TYR A 182 10.11 -6.21 -19.01
N SER A 183 8.84 -6.06 -18.66
CA SER A 183 8.02 -4.91 -19.01
C SER A 183 8.06 -3.82 -17.93
N PRO A 184 8.12 -2.52 -18.29
CA PRO A 184 7.98 -1.43 -17.35
C PRO A 184 6.59 -1.44 -16.67
N ALA A 185 5.57 -2.00 -17.31
CA ALA A 185 4.25 -2.17 -16.71
C ALA A 185 4.28 -3.11 -15.51
N ALA A 186 5.11 -4.16 -15.52
CA ALA A 186 5.25 -5.06 -14.36
C ALA A 186 5.91 -4.35 -13.17
N ILE A 187 6.87 -3.46 -13.41
CA ILE A 187 7.49 -2.64 -12.35
C ILE A 187 6.45 -1.68 -11.78
N TRP A 188 5.67 -1.04 -12.63
CA TRP A 188 4.60 -0.13 -12.21
C TRP A 188 3.54 -0.88 -11.37
N VAL A 189 3.08 -2.06 -11.82
CA VAL A 189 2.11 -2.87 -11.05
C VAL A 189 2.70 -3.31 -9.71
N LEU A 190 3.98 -3.71 -9.68
CA LEU A 190 4.67 -4.04 -8.43
C LEU A 190 4.71 -2.85 -7.47
N GLU A 191 5.03 -1.66 -7.96
CA GLU A 191 5.03 -0.43 -7.17
C GLU A 191 3.67 -0.15 -6.54
N GLN A 192 2.58 -0.28 -7.31
CA GLN A 192 1.21 -0.05 -6.82
C GLN A 192 0.73 -1.12 -5.83
N MET A 193 1.19 -2.36 -5.99
CA MET A 193 0.66 -3.52 -5.27
C MET A 193 1.60 -4.06 -4.18
N GLN A 194 2.81 -3.51 -4.02
CA GLN A 194 3.84 -4.04 -3.12
C GLN A 194 3.41 -4.18 -1.65
N SER A 195 2.47 -3.35 -1.18
CA SER A 195 1.94 -3.41 0.18
C SER A 195 0.94 -4.57 0.40
N ARG A 196 0.51 -5.23 -0.66
CA ARG A 196 -0.40 -6.37 -0.64
C ARG A 196 0.34 -7.71 -0.59
N PHE A 197 1.61 -7.73 -0.99
CA PHE A 197 2.43 -8.94 -1.02
C PHE A 197 3.18 -9.10 0.28
N ASP A 198 3.28 -10.34 0.75
CA ASP A 198 4.16 -10.67 1.86
C ASP A 198 5.65 -10.62 1.44
N GLU A 199 6.55 -10.75 2.42
CA GLU A 199 7.99 -10.62 2.16
C GLU A 199 8.53 -11.73 1.25
N ASP A 200 8.02 -12.96 1.36
CA ASP A 200 8.44 -14.10 0.54
C ASP A 200 7.96 -13.94 -0.90
N GLU A 201 6.72 -13.48 -1.08
CA GLU A 201 6.17 -13.14 -2.40
C GLU A 201 6.97 -12.03 -3.08
N LEU A 202 7.31 -10.95 -2.33
CA LEU A 202 8.15 -9.87 -2.86
C LEU A 202 9.55 -10.37 -3.25
N ARG A 203 10.20 -11.22 -2.44
CA ARG A 203 11.49 -11.84 -2.78
C ARG A 203 11.38 -12.69 -4.05
N SER A 204 10.30 -13.47 -4.16
CA SER A 204 10.02 -14.28 -5.34
C SER A 204 9.84 -13.43 -6.59
N LEU A 205 9.06 -12.34 -6.51
CA LEU A 205 8.83 -11.42 -7.62
C LEU A 205 10.13 -10.71 -8.04
N LEU A 206 10.90 -10.18 -7.07
CA LEU A 206 12.16 -9.49 -7.34
C LEU A 206 13.20 -10.39 -8.03
N SER A 207 13.21 -11.68 -7.70
CA SER A 207 14.13 -12.64 -8.32
C SER A 207 13.92 -12.80 -9.83
N GLY A 208 12.72 -12.51 -10.33
CA GLY A 208 12.37 -12.55 -11.74
C GLY A 208 12.94 -11.40 -12.56
N PHE A 209 13.12 -10.23 -11.93
CA PHE A 209 13.61 -9.05 -12.65
C PHE A 209 15.11 -9.16 -12.95
N GLY A 210 15.49 -8.91 -14.19
CA GLY A 210 16.86 -9.03 -14.70
C GLY A 210 17.23 -7.91 -15.67
N GLY A 211 18.48 -7.87 -16.09
CA GLY A 211 18.93 -6.93 -17.12
C GLY A 211 18.71 -5.46 -16.75
N ARG A 212 18.15 -4.68 -17.66
CA ARG A 212 17.86 -3.25 -17.50
C ARG A 212 16.80 -2.97 -16.41
N SER A 213 15.84 -3.86 -16.24
CA SER A 213 14.82 -3.73 -15.22
C SER A 213 15.38 -3.68 -13.80
N LYS A 214 16.53 -4.32 -13.54
CA LYS A 214 17.20 -4.28 -12.22
C LYS A 214 17.63 -2.89 -11.76
N ASN A 215 17.77 -1.95 -12.67
CA ASN A 215 18.19 -0.58 -12.37
C ASN A 215 17.02 0.35 -11.98
N ALA A 216 15.78 -0.15 -12.00
CA ALA A 216 14.66 0.65 -11.55
C ALA A 216 14.76 0.95 -10.04
N GLN A 217 14.62 2.22 -9.67
CA GLN A 217 14.71 2.68 -8.27
C GLN A 217 13.76 1.90 -7.35
N VAL A 218 12.52 1.69 -7.80
CA VAL A 218 11.50 0.91 -7.09
C VAL A 218 12.00 -0.47 -6.66
N LEU A 219 12.68 -1.22 -7.57
CA LEU A 219 13.21 -2.54 -7.24
C LEU A 219 14.33 -2.48 -6.20
N SER A 220 15.15 -1.42 -6.27
CA SER A 220 16.20 -1.16 -5.28
C SER A 220 15.62 -0.85 -3.92
N ASP A 221 14.57 -0.05 -3.86
CA ASP A 221 13.90 0.36 -2.62
C ASP A 221 13.21 -0.81 -1.94
N ILE A 222 12.47 -1.65 -2.71
CA ILE A 222 11.87 -2.88 -2.17
C ILE A 222 12.95 -3.84 -1.67
N SER A 223 14.06 -4.00 -2.42
CA SER A 223 15.18 -4.84 -2.01
C SER A 223 15.85 -4.34 -0.72
N LEU A 224 16.01 -3.03 -0.56
CA LEU A 224 16.53 -2.42 0.66
C LEU A 224 15.59 -2.65 1.85
N ARG A 225 14.29 -2.46 1.63
CA ARG A 225 13.27 -2.72 2.65
C ARG A 225 13.30 -4.18 3.12
N LEU A 226 13.37 -5.15 2.21
CA LEU A 226 13.44 -6.57 2.56
C LEU A 226 14.73 -6.91 3.34
N ARG A 227 15.88 -6.35 2.95
CA ARG A 227 17.13 -6.50 3.73
C ARG A 227 17.05 -5.89 5.13
N ASN A 228 16.27 -4.82 5.29
CA ASN A 228 16.07 -4.23 6.61
C ASN A 228 15.03 -5.01 7.43
N ALA A 229 14.02 -5.59 6.77
CA ALA A 229 13.08 -6.51 7.40
C ALA A 229 13.80 -7.67 8.09
N ASP A 230 14.79 -8.28 7.43
CA ASP A 230 15.63 -9.35 8.03
C ASP A 230 16.32 -8.93 9.34
N LYS A 231 16.64 -7.63 9.50
CA LYS A 231 17.30 -7.11 10.71
C LYS A 231 16.35 -6.91 11.88
N VAL A 232 15.05 -6.77 11.61
CA VAL A 232 14.02 -6.50 12.61
C VAL A 232 13.04 -7.69 12.76
N GLU A 233 13.49 -8.90 12.38
CA GLU A 233 12.75 -10.13 12.61
C GLU A 233 12.61 -10.45 14.12
N PRO A 234 11.54 -11.12 14.53
CA PRO A 234 11.38 -11.59 15.89
C PRO A 234 12.62 -12.38 16.39
N GLY A 235 13.08 -12.02 17.58
CA GLY A 235 14.33 -12.53 18.16
C GLY A 235 15.56 -11.66 17.92
N ASN A 236 15.55 -10.77 16.91
CA ASN A 236 16.62 -9.81 16.71
C ASN A 236 16.48 -8.59 17.64
N PRO A 237 17.58 -7.89 17.98
CA PRO A 237 17.50 -6.66 18.76
C PRO A 237 16.76 -5.55 17.99
N TYR A 238 16.06 -4.68 18.72
CA TYR A 238 15.48 -3.49 18.11
C TYR A 238 16.56 -2.57 17.53
N VAL A 239 16.20 -1.74 16.58
CA VAL A 239 17.08 -0.72 15.98
C VAL A 239 16.84 0.61 16.70
N ASP A 240 17.88 1.14 17.35
CA ASP A 240 17.76 2.46 18.01
C ASP A 240 17.61 3.58 16.98
N VAL A 241 16.67 4.47 17.21
CA VAL A 241 16.31 5.57 16.31
C VAL A 241 16.03 6.84 17.10
N PRO A 242 16.39 8.02 16.57
CA PRO A 242 16.13 9.29 17.23
C PRO A 242 14.64 9.67 17.14
N LEU A 243 14.11 10.09 18.27
CA LEU A 243 12.72 10.50 18.47
C LEU A 243 12.66 11.93 19.03
N ILE A 244 11.50 12.55 18.91
CA ILE A 244 11.19 13.84 19.49
C ILE A 244 9.90 13.70 20.29
N GLU A 245 9.99 13.89 21.59
CA GLU A 245 8.83 13.85 22.47
C GLU A 245 7.79 14.94 22.15
N TYR A 246 6.60 14.76 22.66
CA TYR A 246 5.53 15.75 22.57
C TYR A 246 5.98 17.11 23.16
N SER A 247 6.79 17.10 24.21
CA SER A 247 7.44 18.28 24.82
C SER A 247 8.42 19.01 23.90
N GLY A 248 8.92 18.35 22.84
CA GLY A 248 10.01 18.81 21.98
C GLY A 248 11.40 18.33 22.41
N ARG A 249 11.51 17.57 23.50
CA ARG A 249 12.79 16.98 23.94
C ARG A 249 13.23 15.91 22.92
N LYS A 250 14.52 15.91 22.61
CA LYS A 250 15.12 14.84 21.80
C LYS A 250 15.42 13.65 22.70
N GLU A 251 15.05 12.47 22.23
CA GLU A 251 15.27 11.20 22.90
C GLU A 251 15.52 10.13 21.86
N ASN A 252 16.04 9.00 22.26
CA ASN A 252 16.16 7.80 21.42
C ASN A 252 15.12 6.76 21.81
N LEU A 253 14.83 5.80 20.92
CA LEU A 253 13.94 4.69 21.23
C LEU A 253 14.42 3.91 22.45
N SER A 254 15.74 3.76 22.60
CA SER A 254 16.38 3.13 23.79
C SER A 254 15.97 3.74 25.12
N GLY A 255 15.57 5.02 25.14
CA GLY A 255 15.04 5.68 26.34
C GLY A 255 13.69 5.14 26.83
N TYR A 256 13.03 4.27 26.09
CA TYR A 256 11.73 3.68 26.42
C TYR A 256 11.77 2.17 26.59
N ILE A 257 12.89 1.51 26.28
CA ILE A 257 13.07 0.07 26.33
C ILE A 257 13.69 -0.36 27.65
N GLY A 258 13.26 -1.48 28.21
CA GLY A 258 13.86 -2.09 29.41
C GLY A 258 13.32 -1.59 30.76
N TYR A 259 12.41 -0.59 30.77
CA TYR A 259 11.78 -0.10 32.02
C TYR A 259 10.58 -0.92 32.47
N ALA A 260 10.00 -1.69 31.57
CA ALA A 260 8.88 -2.57 31.80
C ALA A 260 9.19 -3.96 31.24
N ARG A 261 8.26 -4.93 31.45
CA ARG A 261 8.44 -6.28 30.92
C ARG A 261 8.36 -6.34 29.41
N TYR A 262 7.57 -5.45 28.80
CA TYR A 262 7.44 -5.33 27.34
C TYR A 262 7.27 -3.87 26.96
N THR A 263 7.69 -3.51 25.74
CA THR A 263 7.42 -2.20 25.16
C THR A 263 6.61 -2.39 23.87
N ALA A 264 5.38 -1.91 23.87
CA ALA A 264 4.53 -1.85 22.69
C ALA A 264 4.78 -0.52 21.96
N ILE A 265 5.08 -0.59 20.67
CA ILE A 265 5.31 0.56 19.81
C ILE A 265 4.20 0.59 18.78
N GLY A 266 3.59 1.76 18.55
CA GLY A 266 2.65 2.00 17.45
C GLY A 266 3.19 3.08 16.53
N PHE A 267 3.51 2.72 15.28
CA PHE A 267 3.88 3.64 14.21
C PHE A 267 2.61 4.12 13.50
N TRP A 268 2.46 5.43 13.31
CA TRP A 268 1.22 5.98 12.79
C TRP A 268 1.39 7.34 12.10
N ARG A 269 0.36 7.78 11.36
CA ARG A 269 0.27 9.13 10.78
C ARG A 269 -1.07 9.77 11.16
N SER A 270 -1.05 11.06 11.46
CA SER A 270 -2.22 11.82 11.90
C SER A 270 -3.21 12.14 10.78
N ASP A 271 -2.79 12.08 9.52
CA ASP A 271 -3.60 12.26 8.32
C ASP A 271 -4.28 10.96 7.83
N SER A 272 -3.97 9.83 8.46
CA SER A 272 -4.55 8.52 8.17
C SER A 272 -5.70 8.21 9.14
N GLU A 273 -6.92 8.10 8.62
CA GLU A 273 -8.09 7.72 9.41
C GLU A 273 -7.97 6.33 10.07
N PRO A 274 -7.49 5.28 9.35
CA PRO A 274 -7.18 4.01 9.99
C PRO A 274 -6.18 4.14 11.15
N SER A 275 -5.11 4.92 10.97
CA SER A 275 -4.14 5.18 12.04
C SER A 275 -4.79 5.81 13.26
N CYS A 276 -5.62 6.84 13.07
CA CYS A 276 -6.29 7.53 14.17
C CYS A 276 -7.22 6.60 14.96
N ARG A 277 -7.97 5.74 14.28
CA ARG A 277 -8.87 4.77 14.89
C ARG A 277 -8.10 3.72 15.70
N ASP A 278 -7.05 3.16 15.13
CA ASP A 278 -6.27 2.11 15.79
C ASP A 278 -5.42 2.67 16.92
N MET A 279 -4.93 3.92 16.82
CA MET A 279 -4.25 4.59 17.94
C MET A 279 -5.18 4.87 19.12
N THR A 280 -6.47 5.07 18.89
CA THR A 280 -7.46 5.15 19.98
C THR A 280 -7.55 3.83 20.73
N LYS A 281 -7.64 2.69 20.02
CA LYS A 281 -7.59 1.35 20.62
C LYS A 281 -6.26 1.07 21.33
N PHE A 282 -5.14 1.50 20.74
CA PHE A 282 -3.82 1.42 21.37
C PHE A 282 -3.79 2.17 22.72
N GLY A 283 -4.47 3.30 22.83
CA GLY A 283 -4.66 4.03 24.07
C GLY A 283 -5.51 3.26 25.10
N GLU A 284 -6.48 2.48 24.67
CA GLU A 284 -7.24 1.57 25.55
C GLU A 284 -6.38 0.43 26.05
N LEU A 285 -5.55 -0.15 25.21
CA LEU A 285 -4.57 -1.18 25.59
C LEU A 285 -3.57 -0.65 26.63
N TYR A 286 -3.09 0.60 26.49
CA TYR A 286 -2.27 1.24 27.51
C TYR A 286 -2.97 1.25 28.87
N ARG A 287 -4.25 1.62 28.94
CA ARG A 287 -5.00 1.61 30.21
C ARG A 287 -5.17 0.21 30.79
N ALA A 288 -5.28 -0.80 29.92
CA ALA A 288 -5.48 -2.19 30.33
C ALA A 288 -4.19 -2.90 30.73
N TYR A 289 -3.06 -2.61 30.09
CA TYR A 289 -1.81 -3.37 30.24
C TYR A 289 -0.63 -2.57 30.82
N GLY A 290 -0.70 -1.23 30.87
CA GLY A 290 0.37 -0.39 31.39
C GLY A 290 0.74 -0.76 32.85
N TYR A 291 -0.24 -0.96 33.71
CA TYR A 291 -0.03 -1.39 35.11
C TYR A 291 0.37 -2.87 35.24
N ARG A 292 0.28 -3.68 34.16
CA ARG A 292 0.68 -5.09 34.13
C ARG A 292 2.13 -5.28 33.71
N GLY A 293 2.81 -4.20 33.35
CA GLY A 293 4.22 -4.22 32.99
C GLY A 293 4.48 -4.04 31.49
N ALA A 294 3.61 -3.34 30.78
CA ALA A 294 3.87 -2.90 29.40
C ALA A 294 4.06 -1.38 29.34
N THR A 295 5.15 -0.93 28.71
CA THR A 295 5.30 0.45 28.25
C THR A 295 4.63 0.59 26.88
N PHE A 296 3.98 1.73 26.64
CA PHE A 296 3.33 2.02 25.36
C PHE A 296 3.93 3.30 24.77
N LEU A 297 4.49 3.20 23.60
CA LEU A 297 5.12 4.28 22.86
C LEU A 297 4.43 4.48 21.51
N SER A 298 3.88 5.66 21.31
CA SER A 298 3.31 6.11 20.05
C SER A 298 4.38 6.88 19.27
N VAL A 299 4.71 6.44 18.07
CA VAL A 299 5.70 7.07 17.18
C VAL A 299 5.01 7.57 15.92
N SER A 300 4.82 8.89 15.84
CA SER A 300 4.27 9.52 14.64
C SER A 300 5.33 9.62 13.55
N LEU A 301 4.93 9.32 12.32
CA LEU A 301 5.70 9.50 11.08
C LEU A 301 5.28 10.76 10.31
N ASP A 302 4.61 11.69 10.98
CA ASP A 302 4.21 12.97 10.40
C ASP A 302 5.42 13.88 10.13
N LYS A 303 5.51 14.40 8.90
CA LYS A 303 6.52 15.42 8.57
C LYS A 303 6.20 16.77 9.22
N LYS A 304 4.92 17.06 9.49
CA LYS A 304 4.45 18.29 10.13
C LYS A 304 4.08 18.05 11.59
N ARG A 305 4.94 18.45 12.50
CA ARG A 305 4.77 18.20 13.95
C ARG A 305 3.59 18.91 14.58
N ASP A 306 3.17 20.05 14.02
CA ASP A 306 2.04 20.81 14.55
C ASP A 306 0.74 20.03 14.36
N ILE A 307 0.55 19.42 13.18
CA ILE A 307 -0.61 18.58 12.86
C ILE A 307 -0.65 17.36 13.78
N TRP A 308 0.48 16.68 13.95
CA TRP A 308 0.60 15.56 14.90
C TRP A 308 0.21 15.96 16.33
N ARG A 309 0.78 17.04 16.86
CA ARG A 309 0.48 17.51 18.23
C ARG A 309 -1.01 17.81 18.43
N GLU A 310 -1.61 18.46 17.43
CA GLU A 310 -3.04 18.75 17.47
C GLU A 310 -3.87 17.47 17.46
N LYS A 311 -3.50 16.49 16.64
CA LYS A 311 -4.21 15.21 16.56
C LYS A 311 -4.06 14.40 17.86
N VAL A 312 -2.86 14.34 18.45
CA VAL A 312 -2.63 13.71 19.77
C VAL A 312 -3.55 14.32 20.83
N ARG A 313 -3.66 15.64 20.88
CA ARG A 313 -4.55 16.35 21.82
C ARG A 313 -6.02 16.03 21.55
N THR A 314 -6.45 16.04 20.29
CA THR A 314 -7.82 15.77 19.89
C THR A 314 -8.25 14.35 20.21
N LEU A 315 -7.38 13.37 19.98
CA LEU A 315 -7.64 11.95 20.29
C LEU A 315 -7.45 11.62 21.78
N GLY A 316 -6.83 12.49 22.56
CA GLY A 316 -6.59 12.27 24.00
C GLY A 316 -5.75 11.01 24.25
N LEU A 317 -4.71 10.78 23.44
CA LEU A 317 -3.87 9.57 23.51
C LEU A 317 -3.06 9.56 24.83
N PRO A 318 -3.21 8.52 25.68
CA PRO A 318 -2.64 8.50 27.03
C PRO A 318 -1.22 7.94 27.10
N SER A 319 -0.71 7.28 26.06
CA SER A 319 0.62 6.66 25.99
C SER A 319 1.73 7.71 25.86
N HIS A 320 3.01 7.28 25.94
CA HIS A 320 4.13 8.13 25.58
C HIS A 320 4.02 8.54 24.11
N GLN A 321 4.07 9.84 23.83
CA GLN A 321 3.89 10.40 22.50
C GLN A 321 5.20 10.96 21.97
N CYS A 322 5.71 10.36 20.90
CA CYS A 322 6.88 10.80 20.18
C CYS A 322 6.59 10.94 18.68
N ALA A 323 7.37 11.77 18.02
CA ALA A 323 7.46 11.82 16.58
C ALA A 323 8.84 11.33 16.14
N ALA A 324 8.93 10.70 15.00
CA ALA A 324 10.19 10.39 14.33
C ALA A 324 10.99 11.68 14.10
N ALA A 325 12.27 11.69 14.42
CA ALA A 325 13.14 12.81 14.03
C ALA A 325 13.25 12.89 12.50
N GLU A 326 13.37 11.73 11.87
CA GLU A 326 13.44 11.50 10.43
C GLU A 326 12.49 10.36 10.05
N PRO A 327 11.23 10.63 9.64
CA PRO A 327 10.24 9.62 9.35
C PRO A 327 10.70 8.58 8.33
N ASP A 328 11.26 9.02 7.21
CA ASP A 328 11.69 8.15 6.11
C ASP A 328 12.80 7.16 6.55
N VAL A 329 13.63 7.57 7.52
CA VAL A 329 14.69 6.71 8.10
C VAL A 329 14.08 5.61 8.98
N ILE A 330 13.05 5.94 9.77
CA ILE A 330 12.36 4.94 10.60
C ILE A 330 11.62 3.95 9.72
N GLU A 331 10.86 4.42 8.72
CA GLU A 331 10.16 3.58 7.75
C GLU A 331 11.12 2.59 7.09
N THR A 332 12.29 3.08 6.65
CA THR A 332 13.30 2.24 6.02
C THR A 332 13.91 1.23 7.00
N ARG A 333 14.32 1.67 8.20
CA ARG A 333 15.02 0.81 9.17
C ARG A 333 14.15 -0.27 9.77
N TYR A 334 12.87 0.03 10.01
CA TYR A 334 11.89 -0.92 10.52
C TYR A 334 11.13 -1.65 9.41
N ALA A 335 11.47 -1.36 8.14
CA ALA A 335 10.84 -1.95 6.96
C ALA A 335 9.31 -1.78 6.94
N LEU A 336 8.82 -0.65 7.44
CA LEU A 336 7.39 -0.38 7.49
C LEU A 336 6.81 -0.27 6.08
N VAL A 337 5.76 -1.02 5.81
CA VAL A 337 5.06 -1.05 4.51
C VAL A 337 3.91 -0.06 4.50
N SER A 338 3.21 0.01 5.62
CA SER A 338 2.04 0.88 5.80
C SER A 338 1.89 1.22 7.28
N VAL A 339 1.08 2.22 7.57
CA VAL A 339 0.69 2.57 8.93
C VAL A 339 -0.84 2.62 9.05
N PRO A 340 -1.40 2.24 10.22
CA PRO A 340 -0.70 1.94 11.47
C PRO A 340 -0.01 0.57 11.45
N ASP A 341 1.14 0.47 12.13
CA ASP A 341 1.89 -0.76 12.33
C ASP A 341 2.26 -0.87 13.82
N PHE A 342 2.16 -2.06 14.39
CA PHE A 342 2.46 -2.27 15.80
C PHE A 342 3.55 -3.32 15.97
N MET A 343 4.40 -3.07 16.98
CA MET A 343 5.52 -3.93 17.34
C MET A 343 5.57 -4.13 18.84
N LEU A 344 6.02 -5.28 19.28
CA LEU A 344 6.27 -5.58 20.67
C LEU A 344 7.75 -5.92 20.90
N ILE A 345 8.37 -5.30 21.89
CA ILE A 345 9.77 -5.53 22.27
C ILE A 345 9.81 -6.14 23.67
N ALA A 346 10.60 -7.20 23.80
CA ALA A 346 10.84 -7.94 25.03
C ALA A 346 11.76 -7.16 25.99
N PRO A 347 11.86 -7.57 27.29
CA PRO A 347 12.67 -6.87 28.30
C PRO A 347 14.15 -6.78 28.00
N ASP A 348 14.68 -7.74 27.26
CA ASP A 348 16.09 -7.83 26.85
C ASP A 348 16.39 -7.01 25.58
N GLY A 349 15.39 -6.34 25.02
CA GLY A 349 15.51 -5.55 23.80
C GLY A 349 15.34 -6.36 22.51
N ALA A 350 15.03 -7.65 22.59
CA ALA A 350 14.68 -8.42 21.41
C ALA A 350 13.26 -8.06 20.93
N ILE A 351 13.06 -8.06 19.63
CA ILE A 351 11.74 -7.90 19.02
C ILE A 351 10.96 -9.20 19.29
N ASP A 352 9.85 -9.10 20.00
CA ASP A 352 8.96 -10.24 20.25
C ASP A 352 8.06 -10.51 19.03
N SER A 353 7.50 -9.45 18.47
CA SER A 353 6.63 -9.53 17.30
C SER A 353 6.54 -8.17 16.57
N ARG A 354 6.30 -8.22 15.26
CA ARG A 354 6.23 -7.05 14.36
C ARG A 354 5.09 -7.20 13.35
N ASN A 355 4.82 -6.15 12.60
CA ASN A 355 3.76 -6.11 11.57
C ASN A 355 2.39 -6.51 12.14
N LEU A 356 2.10 -6.09 13.37
CA LEU A 356 0.86 -6.44 14.04
C LEU A 356 -0.23 -5.42 13.72
N THR A 357 -1.45 -5.90 13.60
CA THR A 357 -2.64 -5.05 13.80
C THR A 357 -2.83 -4.79 15.30
N VAL A 358 -3.60 -3.77 15.64
CA VAL A 358 -3.89 -3.48 17.07
C VAL A 358 -4.59 -4.64 17.77
N THR A 359 -5.37 -5.42 17.05
CA THR A 359 -6.04 -6.63 17.58
C THR A 359 -5.04 -7.77 17.85
N GLN A 360 -4.08 -7.99 16.95
CA GLN A 360 -3.01 -8.97 17.14
C GLN A 360 -2.08 -8.56 18.29
N LEU A 361 -1.78 -7.26 18.41
CA LEU A 361 -1.04 -6.76 19.58
C LEU A 361 -1.79 -7.03 20.88
N GLU A 362 -3.11 -6.82 20.92
CA GLU A 362 -3.93 -7.14 22.10
C GLU A 362 -3.86 -8.62 22.46
N GLN A 363 -4.04 -9.51 21.49
CA GLN A 363 -3.93 -10.95 21.67
C GLN A 363 -2.56 -11.34 22.24
N ARG A 364 -1.49 -10.80 21.68
CA ARG A 364 -0.13 -11.07 22.13
C ARG A 364 0.12 -10.57 23.56
N LEU A 365 -0.35 -9.38 23.89
CA LEU A 365 -0.27 -8.84 25.25
C LEU A 365 -1.10 -9.67 26.25
N GLN A 366 -2.23 -10.20 25.83
CA GLN A 366 -3.05 -11.07 26.67
C GLN A 366 -2.34 -12.39 27.02
N GLU A 367 -1.62 -12.99 26.06
CA GLU A 367 -0.79 -14.17 26.27
C GLU A 367 0.37 -13.92 27.25
N LEU A 368 1.08 -12.81 27.03
CA LEU A 368 2.31 -12.49 27.76
C LEU A 368 2.06 -11.88 29.15
N LEU A 369 0.97 -11.14 29.29
CA LEU A 369 0.59 -10.41 30.49
C LEU A 369 -0.85 -10.77 30.92
N PRO A 370 -1.14 -12.05 31.22
CA PRO A 370 -2.49 -12.47 31.59
C PRO A 370 -2.95 -11.78 32.87
N TYR A 371 -4.25 -11.58 32.99
CA TYR A 371 -4.84 -11.09 34.23
C TYR A 371 -4.57 -12.11 35.37
N ARG A 372 -3.68 -11.78 36.28
CA ARG A 372 -3.59 -12.51 37.57
C ARG A 372 -4.57 -11.82 38.50
N ALA A 373 -5.71 -12.46 38.78
CA ALA A 373 -6.51 -12.07 39.94
C ALA A 373 -5.56 -12.04 41.16
N ARG A 374 -5.57 -10.93 41.93
CA ARG A 374 -4.91 -10.94 43.23
C ARG A 374 -5.45 -12.17 43.96
N ARG A 375 -4.60 -13.12 44.26
CA ARG A 375 -4.90 -14.06 45.34
C ARG A 375 -5.01 -13.16 46.57
N ASP A 376 -6.24 -12.95 47.02
CA ASP A 376 -6.45 -12.46 48.39
C ASP A 376 -5.61 -13.36 49.25
N THR A 377 -4.48 -12.84 49.74
CA THR A 377 -3.78 -13.48 50.83
C THR A 377 -4.81 -13.53 51.95
N ALA A 378 -5.32 -14.72 52.18
CA ALA A 378 -6.20 -15.01 53.30
C ALA A 378 -5.59 -14.29 54.51
N VAL A 379 -6.33 -13.35 55.06
CA VAL A 379 -6.06 -12.79 56.38
C VAL A 379 -5.95 -13.99 57.26
N SER A 380 -4.71 -14.35 57.62
CA SER A 380 -4.45 -15.37 58.63
C SER A 380 -5.21 -14.95 59.87
N SER A 381 -6.09 -15.81 60.33
CA SER A 381 -6.82 -15.78 61.57
C SER A 381 -6.11 -14.95 62.63
N VAL A 382 -6.75 -13.89 63.08
CA VAL A 382 -6.46 -13.23 64.36
C VAL A 382 -6.53 -14.31 65.42
N PRO A 383 -5.49 -14.54 66.25
CA PRO A 383 -5.59 -15.46 67.35
C PRO A 383 -6.66 -14.95 68.31
N ASP A 384 -7.60 -15.81 68.62
CA ASP A 384 -8.65 -15.57 69.61
C ASP A 384 -8.04 -15.28 70.99
N THR A 385 -8.04 -14.00 71.43
CA THR A 385 -7.56 -13.50 72.70
C THR A 385 -8.65 -13.57 73.80
N THR A 386 -9.66 -14.40 73.68
CA THR A 386 -10.69 -14.60 74.69
C THR A 386 -10.28 -15.56 75.85
N GLY A 387 -9.00 -15.94 75.96
CA GLY A 387 -8.48 -16.87 77.01
C GLY A 387 -7.80 -16.19 78.18
N PHE A 388 -7.76 -14.88 78.36
CA PHE A 388 -6.91 -14.23 79.39
C PHE A 388 -7.67 -13.34 80.39
N VAL A 389 -8.96 -13.56 80.63
CA VAL A 389 -9.70 -12.90 81.72
C VAL A 389 -10.45 -13.97 82.58
N LYS A 390 -9.68 -14.83 83.24
CA LYS A 390 -10.20 -15.61 84.38
C LYS A 390 -9.05 -16.11 85.24
N ARG A 391 -8.35 -15.23 85.96
CA ARG A 391 -7.55 -15.50 87.14
C ARG A 391 -7.08 -14.19 87.82
N LEU A 392 -7.99 -13.50 88.45
CA LEU A 392 -7.69 -12.56 89.53
C LEU A 392 -9.03 -12.23 90.25
N SER A 393 -9.50 -13.19 91.09
CA SER A 393 -10.45 -12.90 92.13
C SER A 393 -10.31 -14.09 93.09
N ILE A 394 -9.35 -13.95 93.97
CA ILE A 394 -9.40 -14.29 95.45
C ILE A 394 -8.18 -13.58 96.05
#